data_70349f6d2775aac9fd16b60069f536fd
#
_entry.id   70349f6d2775aac9fd16b60069f536fd
#
_cell.length_a   1.000
_cell.length_b   1.000
_cell.length_c   1.000
_cell.angle_alpha   90.00
_cell.angle_beta   90.00
_cell.angle_gamma   90.00
#
_symmetry.space_group_name_H-M   'P 1'
#
loop_
_entity.id
_entity.type
_entity.pdbx_description
1 polymer ?
#
loop_
_entity_poly.entity_id
_entity_poly.type
_entity_poly.pdbx_seq_one_letter_code
_entity_poly.pdbx_strand_id
1 'polypeptide(L)'
;ANYFEEKKDVSDIKKAWLDTMNDLNVCSQKGLVEMFDSSIGASTVVMPYGGKTQLTPIQTMVAKLPVLEGKCDTVTMMSYGMDPYLTSWSPYHGAVYAVVSSVAKIVAAGGDFSKVRLTFQEYFRRLGEDAARWGEPMAALLGAYDVQMKLGLPSIGGKDSMSGTFDKIDVPPTLCSFAVDVAKIQDVVTPELKKAGNVLVECHIQRDQYDLPK
;
A
#
# COMPACT_ATOMS: atom_id res chain seq x y z
N ALA A 1 2.31 5.49 -21.94
CA ALA A 1 2.32 6.93 -22.20
C ALA A 1 0.90 7.50 -22.17
N ASN A 2 -0.02 6.98 -22.97
CA ASN A 2 -1.39 7.50 -23.09
C ASN A 2 -2.17 7.52 -21.76
N TYR A 3 -1.97 6.53 -20.90
CA TYR A 3 -2.66 6.47 -19.61
C TYR A 3 -2.42 7.72 -18.74
N PHE A 4 -1.18 8.18 -18.66
CA PHE A 4 -0.83 9.37 -17.87
C PHE A 4 -1.15 10.67 -18.59
N GLU A 5 -1.09 10.70 -19.93
CA GLU A 5 -1.47 11.87 -20.73
C GLU A 5 -2.97 12.15 -20.63
N GLU A 6 -3.82 11.12 -20.73
CA GLU A 6 -5.27 11.25 -20.58
C GLU A 6 -5.68 11.74 -19.18
N LYS A 7 -4.96 11.34 -18.14
CA LYS A 7 -5.23 11.77 -16.76
C LYS A 7 -4.81 13.21 -16.47
N LYS A 8 -3.97 13.82 -17.29
CA LYS A 8 -3.53 15.23 -17.13
C LYS A 8 -4.48 16.25 -17.74
N ASP A 9 -5.30 15.87 -18.71
CA ASP A 9 -6.25 16.77 -19.36
C ASP A 9 -7.51 16.95 -18.52
N VAL A 10 -7.43 17.86 -17.54
CA VAL A 10 -8.52 18.20 -16.63
C VAL A 10 -9.06 19.59 -17.00
N SER A 11 -10.11 19.64 -17.80
CA SER A 11 -10.79 20.88 -18.20
C SER A 11 -11.73 21.43 -17.12
N ASP A 12 -12.34 20.57 -16.31
CA ASP A 12 -13.23 20.93 -15.18
C ASP A 12 -12.67 20.35 -13.87
N ILE A 13 -11.93 21.18 -13.13
CA ILE A 13 -11.27 20.79 -11.87
C ILE A 13 -12.30 20.38 -10.81
N LYS A 14 -13.45 21.08 -10.71
CA LYS A 14 -14.48 20.75 -9.72
C LYS A 14 -15.10 19.39 -10.00
N LYS A 15 -15.41 19.12 -11.26
CA LYS A 15 -15.96 17.82 -11.67
C LYS A 15 -14.94 16.71 -11.41
N ALA A 16 -13.70 16.89 -11.84
CA ALA A 16 -12.64 15.90 -11.63
C ALA A 16 -12.40 15.60 -10.15
N TRP A 17 -12.44 16.64 -9.29
CA TRP A 17 -12.34 16.45 -7.84
C TRP A 17 -13.49 15.62 -7.29
N LEU A 18 -14.74 15.92 -7.67
CA LEU A 18 -15.91 15.18 -7.21
C LEU A 18 -15.91 13.75 -7.72
N ASP A 19 -15.56 13.53 -8.98
CA ASP A 19 -15.45 12.19 -9.57
C ASP A 19 -14.39 11.36 -8.82
N THR A 20 -13.24 11.95 -8.51
CA THR A 20 -12.18 11.29 -7.72
C THR A 20 -12.66 10.92 -6.32
N MET A 21 -13.36 11.84 -5.64
CA MET A 21 -13.89 11.56 -4.28
C MET A 21 -14.98 10.48 -4.26
N ASN A 22 -15.68 10.28 -5.37
CA ASN A 22 -16.70 9.24 -5.54
C ASN A 22 -16.13 7.90 -6.03
N ASP A 23 -14.88 7.85 -6.46
CA ASP A 23 -14.24 6.60 -6.87
C ASP A 23 -14.13 5.64 -5.69
N LEU A 24 -14.56 4.39 -5.89
CA LEU A 24 -14.57 3.37 -4.83
C LEU A 24 -13.18 3.03 -4.28
N ASN A 25 -12.11 3.29 -5.05
CA ASN A 25 -10.73 3.11 -4.59
C ASN A 25 -10.19 4.32 -3.81
N VAL A 26 -10.90 5.47 -3.83
CA VAL A 26 -10.47 6.73 -3.20
C VAL A 26 -11.40 7.15 -2.06
N CYS A 27 -12.70 6.87 -2.18
CA CYS A 27 -13.68 7.26 -1.16
C CYS A 27 -13.35 6.64 0.21
N SER A 28 -13.87 7.27 1.28
CA SER A 28 -13.63 6.80 2.63
C SER A 28 -14.11 5.37 2.85
N GLN A 29 -13.24 4.50 3.33
CA GLN A 29 -13.54 3.11 3.71
C GLN A 29 -13.93 2.98 5.19
N LYS A 30 -14.18 4.10 5.90
CA LYS A 30 -14.44 4.11 7.34
C LYS A 30 -15.59 3.19 7.73
N GLY A 31 -16.69 3.20 6.99
CA GLY A 31 -17.84 2.34 7.27
C GLY A 31 -17.52 0.85 7.23
N LEU A 32 -16.62 0.42 6.31
CA LEU A 32 -16.16 -0.96 6.25
C LEU A 32 -15.25 -1.31 7.44
N VAL A 33 -14.37 -0.40 7.83
CA VAL A 33 -13.46 -0.59 8.96
C VAL A 33 -14.24 -0.68 10.27
N GLU A 34 -15.27 0.13 10.46
CA GLU A 34 -16.11 0.14 11.65
C GLU A 34 -16.96 -1.15 11.84
N MET A 35 -17.08 -1.96 10.79
CA MET A 35 -17.71 -3.29 10.89
C MET A 35 -16.82 -4.31 11.61
N PHE A 36 -15.54 -4.02 11.79
CA PHE A 36 -14.56 -4.88 12.43
C PHE A 36 -14.03 -4.24 13.70
N ASP A 37 -13.79 -5.05 14.73
CA ASP A 37 -13.15 -4.59 15.95
C ASP A 37 -11.62 -4.48 15.75
N SER A 38 -11.13 -3.27 15.68
CA SER A 38 -9.69 -2.98 15.55
C SER A 38 -8.94 -3.00 16.88
N SER A 39 -9.61 -3.27 17.97
CA SER A 39 -9.04 -3.35 19.33
C SER A 39 -8.95 -4.77 19.88
N ILE A 40 -9.26 -5.78 19.09
CA ILE A 40 -9.20 -7.19 19.49
C ILE A 40 -7.81 -7.51 20.06
N GLY A 41 -7.78 -8.16 21.22
CA GLY A 41 -6.55 -8.49 21.94
C GLY A 41 -5.93 -7.34 22.73
N ALA A 42 -6.52 -6.14 22.70
CA ALA A 42 -6.10 -4.95 23.46
C ALA A 42 -4.62 -4.55 23.25
N SER A 43 -4.02 -4.95 22.12
CA SER A 43 -2.60 -4.66 21.79
C SER A 43 -2.43 -3.58 20.72
N THR A 44 -3.52 -3.05 20.13
CA THR A 44 -3.50 -2.00 19.12
C THR A 44 -2.87 -0.72 19.67
N VAL A 45 -1.84 -0.23 18.98
CA VAL A 45 -1.16 1.03 19.29
C VAL A 45 -1.70 2.15 18.41
N VAL A 46 -1.92 1.87 17.13
CA VAL A 46 -2.44 2.84 16.16
C VAL A 46 -3.73 2.28 15.57
N MET A 47 -4.83 2.98 15.83
CA MET A 47 -6.15 2.64 15.31
C MET A 47 -6.24 2.95 13.81
N PRO A 48 -7.09 2.23 13.03
CA PRO A 48 -7.28 2.49 11.60
C PRO A 48 -7.66 3.92 11.25
N TYR A 49 -8.35 4.61 12.17
CA TYR A 49 -8.61 6.04 12.12
C TYR A 49 -8.12 6.68 13.41
N GLY A 50 -7.09 7.50 13.31
CA GLY A 50 -6.42 8.14 14.43
C GLY A 50 -6.75 9.63 14.57
N GLY A 51 -5.96 10.29 15.41
CA GLY A 51 -6.15 11.68 15.78
C GLY A 51 -7.24 11.88 16.84
N LYS A 52 -7.36 13.09 17.32
CA LYS A 52 -8.31 13.46 18.40
C LYS A 52 -9.77 13.15 18.05
N THR A 53 -10.13 13.28 16.78
CA THR A 53 -11.51 13.06 16.29
C THR A 53 -11.70 11.69 15.65
N GLN A 54 -10.66 10.86 15.60
CA GLN A 54 -10.66 9.54 14.94
C GLN A 54 -11.15 9.59 13.48
N LEU A 55 -10.68 10.60 12.75
CA LEU A 55 -11.02 10.80 11.33
C LEU A 55 -9.79 10.74 10.40
N THR A 56 -8.58 10.68 10.95
CA THR A 56 -7.35 10.61 10.16
C THR A 56 -7.09 9.17 9.73
N PRO A 57 -7.15 8.85 8.43
CA PRO A 57 -6.85 7.50 7.96
C PRO A 57 -5.42 7.10 8.28
N ILE A 58 -5.25 5.90 8.80
CA ILE A 58 -3.95 5.32 9.11
C ILE A 58 -3.66 4.22 8.08
N GLN A 59 -2.46 4.22 7.54
CA GLN A 59 -2.07 3.28 6.49
C GLN A 59 -1.06 2.21 6.95
N THR A 60 -0.70 2.24 8.25
CA THR A 60 0.20 1.26 8.85
C THR A 60 -0.42 0.74 10.13
N MET A 61 -0.70 -0.55 10.20
CA MET A 61 -1.09 -1.21 11.44
C MET A 61 0.09 -1.24 12.39
N VAL A 62 -0.14 -0.88 13.66
CA VAL A 62 0.85 -0.99 14.72
C VAL A 62 0.20 -1.62 15.95
N ALA A 63 0.76 -2.74 16.40
CA ALA A 63 0.27 -3.46 17.58
C ALA A 63 1.42 -3.96 18.43
N LYS A 64 1.22 -3.97 19.75
CA LYS A 64 2.19 -4.57 20.68
C LYS A 64 2.26 -6.08 20.50
N LEU A 65 3.44 -6.65 20.68
CA LEU A 65 3.58 -8.08 20.82
C LEU A 65 2.81 -8.54 22.08
N PRO A 66 1.96 -9.57 21.94
CA PRO A 66 1.29 -10.15 23.10
C PRO A 66 2.31 -10.88 23.97
N VAL A 67 2.25 -10.64 25.28
CA VAL A 67 3.03 -11.35 26.28
C VAL A 67 2.10 -11.89 27.35
N LEU A 68 2.41 -13.06 27.90
CA LEU A 68 1.58 -13.68 28.92
C LEU A 68 1.66 -12.92 30.25
N GLU A 69 2.83 -12.41 30.58
CA GLU A 69 3.07 -11.66 31.80
C GLU A 69 3.97 -10.46 31.55
N GLY A 70 3.83 -9.42 32.39
CA GLY A 70 4.66 -8.22 32.35
C GLY A 70 4.22 -7.19 31.32
N LYS A 71 5.16 -6.33 30.91
CA LYS A 71 4.94 -5.24 29.93
C LYS A 71 5.85 -5.44 28.73
N CYS A 72 5.33 -5.21 27.55
CA CYS A 72 6.08 -5.23 26.31
C CYS A 72 6.00 -3.85 25.63
N ASP A 73 7.14 -3.29 25.27
CA ASP A 73 7.28 -2.05 24.51
C ASP A 73 7.62 -2.29 23.02
N THR A 74 7.75 -3.56 22.64
CA THR A 74 7.96 -3.95 21.24
C THR A 74 6.63 -4.00 20.50
N VAL A 75 6.62 -3.45 19.30
CA VAL A 75 5.48 -3.43 18.39
C VAL A 75 5.82 -4.11 17.07
N THR A 76 4.81 -4.70 16.45
CA THR A 76 4.85 -5.08 15.04
C THR A 76 4.18 -3.98 14.22
N MET A 77 4.71 -3.72 13.05
CA MET A 77 4.16 -2.82 12.05
C MET A 77 3.85 -3.60 10.79
N MET A 78 2.72 -3.31 10.16
CA MET A 78 2.37 -3.88 8.86
C MET A 78 1.67 -2.83 8.01
N SER A 79 2.08 -2.76 6.75
CA SER A 79 1.45 -1.93 5.73
C SER A 79 1.25 -2.72 4.45
N TYR A 80 0.50 -2.15 3.52
CA TYR A 80 0.36 -2.73 2.19
C TYR A 80 0.50 -1.66 1.10
N GLY A 81 0.82 -2.11 -0.10
CA GLY A 81 0.84 -1.31 -1.32
C GLY A 81 0.18 -2.06 -2.47
N MET A 82 -0.71 -1.38 -3.18
CA MET A 82 -1.36 -1.86 -4.39
C MET A 82 -2.13 -0.70 -5.02
N ASP A 83 -2.09 -0.60 -6.35
CA ASP A 83 -2.88 0.35 -7.13
C ASP A 83 -3.49 -0.38 -8.33
N PRO A 84 -4.83 -0.57 -8.36
CA PRO A 84 -5.50 -1.36 -9.40
C PRO A 84 -5.43 -0.71 -10.79
N TYR A 85 -5.33 0.61 -10.88
CA TYR A 85 -5.20 1.31 -12.15
C TYR A 85 -3.81 1.16 -12.73
N LEU A 86 -2.79 1.32 -11.88
CA LEU A 86 -1.40 1.19 -12.29
C LEU A 86 -1.08 -0.25 -12.70
N THR A 87 -1.58 -1.25 -11.97
CA THR A 87 -1.38 -2.66 -12.32
C THR A 87 -2.08 -3.03 -13.62
N SER A 88 -3.25 -2.45 -13.88
CA SER A 88 -3.99 -2.66 -15.14
C SER A 88 -3.27 -2.06 -16.34
N TRP A 89 -2.58 -0.92 -16.13
CA TRP A 89 -1.75 -0.32 -17.16
C TRP A 89 -0.45 -1.09 -17.38
N SER A 90 0.23 -1.49 -16.30
CA SER A 90 1.48 -2.25 -16.36
C SER A 90 1.68 -3.07 -15.08
N PRO A 91 1.53 -4.40 -15.14
CA PRO A 91 1.76 -5.26 -13.97
C PRO A 91 3.17 -5.10 -13.39
N TYR A 92 4.19 -4.88 -14.23
CA TYR A 92 5.56 -4.62 -13.80
C TYR A 92 5.65 -3.37 -12.92
N HIS A 93 5.18 -2.22 -13.42
CA HIS A 93 5.23 -0.96 -12.66
C HIS A 93 4.30 -1.01 -11.46
N GLY A 94 3.14 -1.65 -11.58
CA GLY A 94 2.23 -1.87 -10.46
C GLY A 94 2.90 -2.59 -9.31
N ALA A 95 3.67 -3.64 -9.59
CA ALA A 95 4.42 -4.37 -8.58
C ALA A 95 5.56 -3.54 -7.97
N VAL A 96 6.32 -2.79 -8.78
CA VAL A 96 7.35 -1.87 -8.29
C VAL A 96 6.76 -0.86 -7.29
N TYR A 97 5.67 -0.19 -7.68
CA TYR A 97 5.04 0.81 -6.82
C TYR A 97 4.35 0.19 -5.60
N ALA A 98 3.82 -1.02 -5.70
CA ALA A 98 3.27 -1.75 -4.56
C ALA A 98 4.33 -1.96 -3.47
N VAL A 99 5.52 -2.42 -3.85
CA VAL A 99 6.64 -2.61 -2.91
C VAL A 99 7.10 -1.28 -2.32
N VAL A 100 7.37 -0.27 -3.17
CA VAL A 100 7.84 1.05 -2.70
C VAL A 100 6.82 1.67 -1.75
N SER A 101 5.53 1.63 -2.09
CA SER A 101 4.45 2.19 -1.26
C SER A 101 4.36 1.49 0.10
N SER A 102 4.39 0.15 0.14
CA SER A 102 4.33 -0.58 1.40
C SER A 102 5.51 -0.26 2.31
N VAL A 103 6.73 -0.20 1.76
CA VAL A 103 7.94 0.14 2.51
C VAL A 103 7.90 1.58 3.02
N ALA A 104 7.51 2.54 2.16
CA ALA A 104 7.41 3.95 2.52
C ALA A 104 6.44 4.19 3.69
N LYS A 105 5.32 3.47 3.74
CA LYS A 105 4.34 3.54 4.83
C LYS A 105 4.93 3.05 6.17
N ILE A 106 5.73 1.99 6.17
CA ILE A 106 6.44 1.52 7.36
C ILE A 106 7.39 2.59 7.87
N VAL A 107 8.23 3.15 6.98
CA VAL A 107 9.19 4.20 7.33
C VAL A 107 8.49 5.46 7.86
N ALA A 108 7.39 5.87 7.21
CA ALA A 108 6.59 7.01 7.68
C ALA A 108 5.98 6.79 9.07
N ALA A 109 5.71 5.54 9.45
CA ALA A 109 5.21 5.18 10.77
C ALA A 109 6.32 5.01 11.85
N GLY A 110 7.59 5.24 11.50
CA GLY A 110 8.74 5.14 12.40
C GLY A 110 9.48 3.81 12.36
N GLY A 111 9.19 2.96 11.37
CA GLY A 111 9.91 1.71 11.17
C GLY A 111 11.30 1.89 10.58
N ASP A 112 12.15 0.90 10.77
CA ASP A 112 13.52 0.86 10.28
C ASP A 112 13.57 0.19 8.90
N PHE A 113 13.86 0.98 7.87
CA PHE A 113 13.95 0.50 6.50
C PHE A 113 14.78 -0.80 6.37
N SER A 114 15.91 -0.88 7.07
CA SER A 114 16.84 -2.01 6.95
C SER A 114 16.30 -3.34 7.50
N LYS A 115 15.27 -3.27 8.33
CA LYS A 115 14.65 -4.44 8.98
C LYS A 115 13.39 -4.93 8.28
N VAL A 116 12.85 -4.16 7.34
CA VAL A 116 11.63 -4.54 6.63
C VAL A 116 11.78 -5.90 5.96
N ARG A 117 10.72 -6.70 6.09
CA ARG A 117 10.53 -7.96 5.36
C ARG A 117 9.23 -7.87 4.57
N LEU A 118 9.22 -8.47 3.40
CA LEU A 118 8.11 -8.41 2.48
C LEU A 118 7.41 -9.75 2.38
N THR A 119 6.11 -9.71 2.10
CA THR A 119 5.33 -10.86 1.65
C THR A 119 4.35 -10.41 0.59
N PHE A 120 4.08 -11.25 -0.40
CA PHE A 120 3.25 -10.87 -1.53
C PHE A 120 1.99 -11.71 -1.59
N GLN A 121 0.87 -11.04 -1.93
CA GLN A 121 -0.36 -11.70 -2.30
C GLN A 121 -0.64 -11.39 -3.76
N GLU A 122 -0.69 -12.43 -4.57
CA GLU A 122 -0.94 -12.29 -6.00
C GLU A 122 -2.29 -12.88 -6.39
N TYR A 123 -2.98 -12.20 -7.32
CA TYR A 123 -4.26 -12.65 -7.83
C TYR A 123 -4.43 -12.20 -9.28
N PHE A 124 -4.52 -13.18 -10.17
CA PHE A 124 -4.62 -12.96 -11.61
C PHE A 124 -5.84 -13.67 -12.18
N ARG A 125 -6.32 -13.18 -13.32
CA ARG A 125 -7.37 -13.83 -14.10
C ARG A 125 -6.93 -15.24 -14.54
N ARG A 126 -7.88 -16.06 -14.97
CA ARG A 126 -7.56 -17.39 -15.50
C ARG A 126 -6.65 -17.27 -16.72
N LEU A 127 -5.55 -17.96 -16.70
CA LEU A 127 -4.50 -17.83 -17.71
C LEU A 127 -4.84 -18.59 -19.00
N GLY A 128 -5.41 -19.80 -18.89
CA GLY A 128 -5.71 -20.64 -20.03
C GLY A 128 -4.47 -20.91 -20.89
N GLU A 129 -4.65 -20.90 -22.21
CA GLU A 129 -3.58 -21.09 -23.20
C GLU A 129 -3.08 -19.76 -23.80
N ASP A 130 -3.58 -18.64 -23.32
CA ASP A 130 -3.21 -17.31 -23.82
C ASP A 130 -1.88 -16.85 -23.22
N ALA A 131 -0.85 -16.78 -24.05
CA ALA A 131 0.49 -16.35 -23.64
C ALA A 131 0.52 -14.93 -23.04
N ALA A 132 -0.36 -14.02 -23.50
CA ALA A 132 -0.44 -12.65 -22.96
C ALA A 132 -0.93 -12.67 -21.49
N ARG A 133 -1.88 -13.57 -21.17
CA ARG A 133 -2.35 -13.73 -19.79
C ARG A 133 -1.26 -14.29 -18.88
N TRP A 134 -0.41 -15.18 -19.35
CA TRP A 134 0.78 -15.66 -18.64
C TRP A 134 1.84 -14.59 -18.45
N GLY A 135 1.91 -13.63 -19.37
CA GLY A 135 2.81 -12.48 -19.28
C GLY A 135 2.49 -11.53 -18.09
N GLU A 136 1.24 -11.48 -17.65
CA GLU A 136 0.84 -10.58 -16.54
C GLU A 136 1.51 -10.95 -15.20
N PRO A 137 1.38 -12.20 -14.69
CA PRO A 137 2.08 -12.60 -13.47
C PRO A 137 3.60 -12.53 -13.63
N MET A 138 4.15 -12.91 -14.79
CA MET A 138 5.58 -12.83 -15.04
C MET A 138 6.08 -11.39 -14.97
N ALA A 139 5.36 -10.42 -15.55
CA ALA A 139 5.72 -9.01 -15.48
C ALA A 139 5.65 -8.47 -14.04
N ALA A 140 4.62 -8.84 -13.27
CA ALA A 140 4.49 -8.46 -11.87
C ALA A 140 5.66 -9.01 -11.02
N LEU A 141 5.99 -10.28 -11.19
CA LEU A 141 7.13 -10.90 -10.50
C LEU A 141 8.46 -10.24 -10.85
N LEU A 142 8.69 -9.90 -12.12
CA LEU A 142 9.91 -9.18 -12.54
C LEU A 142 9.99 -7.79 -11.89
N GLY A 143 8.87 -7.06 -11.83
CA GLY A 143 8.82 -5.76 -11.15
C GLY A 143 9.12 -5.87 -9.65
N ALA A 144 8.50 -6.84 -8.97
CA ALA A 144 8.75 -7.09 -7.56
C ALA A 144 10.20 -7.53 -7.29
N TYR A 145 10.76 -8.38 -8.16
CA TYR A 145 12.15 -8.82 -8.07
C TYR A 145 13.13 -7.65 -8.24
N ASP A 146 12.95 -6.85 -9.29
CA ASP A 146 13.84 -5.72 -9.58
C ASP A 146 13.92 -4.73 -8.41
N VAL A 147 12.76 -4.36 -7.85
CA VAL A 147 12.73 -3.41 -6.74
C VAL A 147 13.28 -4.00 -5.44
N GLN A 148 13.04 -5.28 -5.16
CA GLN A 148 13.64 -5.94 -4.00
C GLN A 148 15.16 -5.95 -4.09
N MET A 149 15.71 -6.25 -5.25
CA MET A 149 17.17 -6.24 -5.47
C MET A 149 17.76 -4.85 -5.29
N LYS A 150 17.08 -3.81 -5.80
CA LYS A 150 17.53 -2.41 -5.66
C LYS A 150 17.43 -1.89 -4.23
N LEU A 151 16.41 -2.28 -3.49
CA LEU A 151 16.23 -1.88 -2.09
C LEU A 151 17.02 -2.75 -1.11
N GLY A 152 17.48 -3.93 -1.52
CA GLY A 152 18.11 -4.91 -0.63
C GLY A 152 17.15 -5.52 0.39
N LEU A 153 15.86 -5.56 0.09
CA LEU A 153 14.81 -6.06 1.00
C LEU A 153 14.27 -7.40 0.51
N PRO A 154 14.36 -8.47 1.32
CA PRO A 154 13.88 -9.78 0.91
C PRO A 154 12.38 -9.96 1.16
N SER A 155 11.72 -10.71 0.28
CA SER A 155 10.43 -11.32 0.59
C SER A 155 10.63 -12.66 1.30
N ILE A 156 9.79 -12.93 2.29
CA ILE A 156 9.80 -14.19 3.06
C ILE A 156 8.91 -15.26 2.45
N GLY A 157 8.07 -14.89 1.48
CA GLY A 157 7.13 -15.77 0.82
C GLY A 157 5.93 -15.00 0.29
N GLY A 158 4.89 -15.73 -0.01
CA GLY A 158 3.66 -15.16 -0.54
C GLY A 158 2.66 -16.26 -0.92
N LYS A 159 1.61 -15.85 -1.60
CA LYS A 159 0.58 -16.73 -2.13
C LYS A 159 0.07 -16.15 -3.45
N ASP A 160 -0.05 -16.99 -4.44
CA ASP A 160 -0.57 -16.65 -5.74
C ASP A 160 -1.86 -17.41 -6.07
N SER A 161 -2.64 -16.87 -6.99
CA SER A 161 -3.81 -17.51 -7.54
C SER A 161 -4.11 -16.97 -8.94
N MET A 162 -4.42 -17.87 -9.87
CA MET A 162 -4.81 -17.57 -11.25
C MET A 162 -6.28 -17.93 -11.50
N SER A 163 -7.13 -17.71 -10.52
CA SER A 163 -8.57 -18.03 -10.57
C SER A 163 -9.49 -16.81 -10.62
N GLY A 164 -8.93 -15.62 -10.86
CA GLY A 164 -9.62 -14.33 -10.79
C GLY A 164 -10.49 -14.01 -12.00
N THR A 165 -11.22 -14.99 -12.53
CA THR A 165 -12.21 -14.82 -13.59
C THR A 165 -13.56 -15.33 -13.12
N PHE A 166 -14.57 -14.51 -13.18
CA PHE A 166 -15.96 -14.88 -12.94
C PHE A 166 -16.82 -14.45 -14.13
N ASP A 167 -17.36 -15.40 -14.86
CA ASP A 167 -18.09 -15.19 -16.12
C ASP A 167 -17.24 -14.34 -17.10
N LYS A 168 -17.64 -13.11 -17.36
CA LYS A 168 -16.94 -12.16 -18.25
C LYS A 168 -16.09 -11.13 -17.50
N ILE A 169 -16.02 -11.23 -16.19
CA ILE A 169 -15.30 -10.28 -15.34
C ILE A 169 -13.96 -10.89 -14.97
N ASP A 170 -12.87 -10.20 -15.31
CA ASP A 170 -11.52 -10.52 -14.88
C ASP A 170 -11.09 -9.54 -13.78
N VAL A 171 -10.41 -10.03 -12.75
CA VAL A 171 -9.72 -9.15 -11.79
C VAL A 171 -8.58 -8.41 -12.49
N PRO A 172 -8.25 -7.17 -12.09
CA PRO A 172 -7.03 -6.54 -12.55
C PRO A 172 -5.81 -7.37 -12.13
N PRO A 173 -4.71 -7.36 -12.91
CA PRO A 173 -3.47 -7.99 -12.48
C PRO A 173 -3.07 -7.48 -11.10
N THR A 174 -3.02 -8.36 -10.11
CA THR A 174 -2.82 -7.94 -8.71
C THR A 174 -1.54 -8.55 -8.16
N LEU A 175 -0.62 -7.70 -7.73
CA LEU A 175 0.41 -8.00 -6.76
C LEU A 175 0.29 -6.99 -5.62
N CYS A 176 -0.16 -7.45 -4.48
CA CYS A 176 -0.21 -6.67 -3.26
C CYS A 176 1.05 -6.96 -2.44
N SER A 177 1.82 -5.93 -2.14
CA SER A 177 2.99 -6.03 -1.27
C SER A 177 2.58 -5.72 0.16
N PHE A 178 2.93 -6.60 1.08
CA PHE A 178 2.86 -6.33 2.51
C PHE A 178 4.29 -6.16 3.04
N ALA A 179 4.52 -5.05 3.74
CA ALA A 179 5.76 -4.79 4.44
C ALA A 179 5.56 -4.96 5.94
N VAL A 180 6.48 -5.65 6.59
CA VAL A 180 6.44 -5.93 8.04
C VAL A 180 7.73 -5.47 8.67
N ASP A 181 7.64 -4.84 9.84
CA ASP A 181 8.79 -4.45 10.66
C ASP A 181 8.46 -4.62 12.15
N VAL A 182 9.48 -4.54 12.97
CA VAL A 182 9.43 -4.57 14.43
C VAL A 182 10.13 -3.34 14.97
N ALA A 183 9.44 -2.58 15.82
CA ALA A 183 9.97 -1.34 16.40
C ALA A 183 9.69 -1.26 17.90
N LYS A 184 10.15 -0.17 18.53
CA LYS A 184 9.75 0.17 19.89
C LYS A 184 8.59 1.15 19.86
N ILE A 185 7.70 1.05 20.83
CA ILE A 185 6.48 1.87 20.90
C ILE A 185 6.78 3.38 20.90
N GLN A 186 7.92 3.79 21.50
CA GLN A 186 8.32 5.19 21.54
C GLN A 186 8.78 5.75 20.18
N ASP A 187 9.10 4.88 19.24
CA ASP A 187 9.57 5.26 17.89
C ASP A 187 8.40 5.39 16.90
N VAL A 188 7.20 5.02 17.32
CA VAL A 188 6.01 5.06 16.47
C VAL A 188 5.59 6.49 16.18
N VAL A 189 5.39 6.78 14.88
CA VAL A 189 4.94 8.08 14.38
C VAL A 189 3.53 7.93 13.80
N THR A 190 2.66 8.87 14.13
CA THR A 190 1.28 8.93 13.61
C THR A 190 1.11 10.12 12.65
N PRO A 191 0.23 10.05 11.64
CA PRO A 191 0.20 11.02 10.53
C PRO A 191 -0.47 12.36 10.85
N GLU A 192 -1.24 12.46 11.94
CA GLU A 192 -1.96 13.70 12.24
C GLU A 192 -1.02 14.86 12.56
N LEU A 193 -1.41 16.09 12.22
CA LEU A 193 -0.70 17.31 12.58
C LEU A 193 -0.74 17.51 14.11
N LYS A 194 0.44 17.61 14.74
CA LYS A 194 0.57 17.58 16.20
C LYS A 194 0.34 18.94 16.85
N LYS A 195 0.81 20.03 16.24
CA LYS A 195 0.81 21.36 16.86
C LYS A 195 0.79 22.45 15.79
N ALA A 196 -0.01 23.48 16.01
CA ALA A 196 0.05 24.71 15.20
C ALA A 196 1.44 25.35 15.29
N GLY A 197 1.93 25.84 14.17
CA GLY A 197 3.26 26.44 14.04
C GLY A 197 4.37 25.46 13.70
N ASN A 198 4.11 24.14 13.60
CA ASN A 198 5.07 23.21 13.04
C ASN A 198 5.31 23.50 11.56
N VAL A 199 6.55 23.31 11.13
CA VAL A 199 6.94 23.44 9.72
C VAL A 199 6.54 22.18 8.97
N LEU A 200 5.86 22.37 7.82
CA LEU A 200 5.63 21.29 6.85
C LEU A 200 6.77 21.33 5.83
N VAL A 201 7.39 20.17 5.63
CA VAL A 201 8.44 19.99 4.63
C VAL A 201 7.93 18.99 3.61
N GLU A 202 7.92 19.39 2.36
CA GLU A 202 7.59 18.53 1.24
C GLU A 202 8.89 18.13 0.51
N CYS A 203 9.12 16.82 0.39
CA CYS A 203 10.27 16.28 -0.35
C CYS A 203 9.81 15.86 -1.73
N HIS A 204 10.29 16.54 -2.76
CA HIS A 204 9.98 16.23 -4.15
C HIS A 204 11.03 15.30 -4.75
N ILE A 205 10.55 14.28 -5.46
CA ILE A 205 11.38 13.48 -6.35
C ILE A 205 11.26 14.07 -7.75
N GLN A 206 12.39 14.17 -8.47
CA GLN A 206 12.35 14.60 -9.87
C GLN A 206 11.49 13.64 -10.69
N ARG A 207 10.68 14.22 -11.55
CA ARG A 207 9.75 13.47 -12.40
C ARG A 207 10.10 13.64 -13.86
N ASP A 208 9.79 12.63 -14.66
CA ASP A 208 9.94 12.68 -16.11
C ASP A 208 8.74 13.38 -16.77
N GLN A 209 8.72 13.38 -18.11
CA GLN A 209 7.64 13.99 -18.91
C GLN A 209 6.27 13.33 -18.73
N TYR A 210 6.20 12.14 -18.18
CA TYR A 210 4.98 11.39 -17.88
C TYR A 210 4.58 11.48 -16.41
N ASP A 211 5.27 12.34 -15.63
CA ASP A 211 5.06 12.50 -14.21
C ASP A 211 5.44 11.28 -13.35
N LEU A 212 6.32 10.44 -13.89
CA LEU A 212 6.89 9.30 -13.19
C LEU A 212 8.15 9.71 -12.42
N PRO A 213 8.38 9.20 -11.22
CA PRO A 213 9.63 9.38 -10.50
C PRO A 213 10.83 8.89 -11.36
N LYS A 214 11.91 9.70 -11.37
CA LYS A 214 13.17 9.34 -12.02
C LYS A 214 14.03 8.48 -11.11
#